data_fd06406c7e91fb1fd208e700584b2f03
#
_entry.id   fd06406c7e91fb1fd208e700584b2f03
#
_cell.length_a   1.000
_cell.length_b   1.000
_cell.length_c   1.000
_cell.angle_alpha   90.00
_cell.angle_beta   90.00
_cell.angle_gamma   90.00
#
_symmetry.space_group_name_H-M   'P 1'
#
loop_
_entity.id
_entity.type
_entity.pdbx_description
1 polymer ?
#
loop_
_entity_poly.entity_id
_entity_poly.type
_entity_poly.pdbx_seq_one_letter_code
_entity_poly.pdbx_strand_id
1 'polypeptide(L)'
;MKNKKTFQYYLSKYLTEEMSTNRNCSANTIASYADTYKLFLSFMKDVRKTDPNKVSLNDLTRENVNCFLNWMENERKTSITSRNVRLSAMHSFVKYLQVED
;
A
#
# COMPACT_ATOMS: atom_id res chain seq x y z
N MET A 1 0.01 23.36 -16.53
CA MET A 1 -0.24 23.03 -15.14
C MET A 1 0.24 21.61 -14.82
N LYS A 2 0.91 21.53 -13.73
CA LYS A 2 1.47 20.27 -13.33
C LYS A 2 0.47 19.47 -12.54
N ASN A 3 0.14 18.30 -13.01
CA ASN A 3 -0.74 17.42 -12.28
C ASN A 3 0.02 16.74 -11.16
N LYS A 4 -0.49 16.89 -9.97
CA LYS A 4 0.10 16.27 -8.83
C LYS A 4 -0.28 14.80 -8.81
N LYS A 5 0.70 13.94 -8.87
CA LYS A 5 0.46 12.50 -8.82
C LYS A 5 0.17 12.11 -7.38
N THR A 6 -1.00 11.57 -7.14
CA THR A 6 -1.41 11.19 -5.79
C THR A 6 -1.03 9.74 -5.51
N PHE A 7 -1.11 9.39 -4.22
CA PHE A 7 -0.92 8.01 -3.80
C PHE A 7 -1.89 7.09 -4.55
N GLN A 8 -3.15 7.48 -4.65
CA GLN A 8 -4.15 6.66 -5.32
C GLN A 8 -3.90 6.52 -6.80
N TYR A 9 -3.38 7.57 -7.43
CA TYR A 9 -3.03 7.50 -8.85
C TYR A 9 -1.96 6.43 -9.09
N TYR A 10 -0.88 6.48 -8.32
CA TYR A 10 0.20 5.51 -8.50
C TYR A 10 -0.22 4.12 -8.10
N LEU A 11 -1.06 4.01 -7.06
CA LEU A 11 -1.55 2.71 -6.63
C LEU A 11 -2.39 2.06 -7.72
N SER A 12 -3.29 2.84 -8.31
CA SER A 12 -4.14 2.34 -9.39
C SER A 12 -3.30 1.87 -10.57
N LYS A 13 -2.32 2.68 -10.95
CA LYS A 13 -1.44 2.34 -12.06
C LYS A 13 -0.62 1.08 -11.75
N TYR A 14 -0.14 0.98 -10.52
CA TYR A 14 0.62 -0.18 -10.10
C TYR A 14 -0.21 -1.46 -10.19
N LEU A 15 -1.44 -1.42 -9.69
CA LEU A 15 -2.27 -2.61 -9.68
C LEU A 15 -2.75 -3.01 -11.06
N THR A 16 -3.06 -2.04 -11.91
CA THR A 16 -3.63 -2.36 -13.22
C THR A 16 -2.57 -2.59 -14.30
N GLU A 17 -1.46 -1.89 -14.25
CA GLU A 17 -0.45 -2.00 -15.29
C GLU A 17 0.74 -2.83 -14.86
N GLU A 18 1.33 -2.50 -13.72
CA GLU A 18 2.55 -3.19 -13.32
C GLU A 18 2.26 -4.64 -12.95
N MET A 19 1.31 -4.88 -12.07
CA MET A 19 1.05 -6.24 -11.62
C MET A 19 0.29 -7.07 -12.64
N SER A 20 -0.72 -6.46 -13.26
CA SER A 20 -1.58 -7.20 -14.18
C SER A 20 -0.89 -7.47 -15.50
N THR A 21 -0.22 -6.47 -16.07
CA THR A 21 0.36 -6.56 -17.39
C THR A 21 1.83 -6.96 -17.35
N ASN A 22 2.65 -6.18 -16.64
CA ASN A 22 4.10 -6.38 -16.70
C ASN A 22 4.56 -7.61 -15.93
N ARG A 23 3.96 -7.85 -14.77
CA ARG A 23 4.34 -8.98 -13.92
C ARG A 23 3.44 -10.19 -14.11
N ASN A 24 2.33 -10.00 -14.81
CA ASN A 24 1.39 -11.07 -15.07
C ASN A 24 0.96 -11.79 -13.79
N CYS A 25 0.69 -11.02 -12.74
CA CYS A 25 0.27 -11.58 -11.47
C CYS A 25 -1.16 -12.10 -11.56
N SER A 26 -1.47 -13.12 -10.76
CA SER A 26 -2.82 -13.67 -10.73
C SER A 26 -3.80 -12.67 -10.13
N ALA A 27 -5.08 -12.87 -10.41
CA ALA A 27 -6.12 -12.01 -9.86
C ALA A 27 -6.10 -12.06 -8.33
N ASN A 28 -5.83 -13.23 -7.76
CA ASN A 28 -5.78 -13.37 -6.30
C ASN A 28 -4.65 -12.57 -5.70
N THR A 29 -3.49 -12.57 -6.34
CA THR A 29 -2.35 -11.80 -5.86
C THR A 29 -2.65 -10.31 -5.92
N ILE A 30 -3.24 -9.85 -7.02
CA ILE A 30 -3.58 -8.45 -7.18
C ILE A 30 -4.61 -8.04 -6.12
N ALA A 31 -5.61 -8.89 -5.88
CA ALA A 31 -6.62 -8.59 -4.88
C ALA A 31 -6.03 -8.51 -3.48
N SER A 32 -5.08 -9.41 -3.17
CA SER A 32 -4.42 -9.40 -1.87
C SER A 32 -3.63 -8.12 -1.66
N TYR A 33 -2.91 -7.68 -2.69
CA TYR A 33 -2.15 -6.44 -2.59
C TYR A 33 -3.06 -5.23 -2.48
N ALA A 34 -4.16 -5.22 -3.27
CA ALA A 34 -5.11 -4.12 -3.18
C ALA A 34 -5.71 -4.04 -1.79
N ASP A 35 -6.01 -5.18 -1.19
CA ASP A 35 -6.55 -5.22 0.15
C ASP A 35 -5.58 -4.64 1.17
N THR A 36 -4.29 -4.90 0.99
CA THR A 36 -3.28 -4.33 1.86
C THR A 36 -3.33 -2.81 1.86
N TYR A 37 -3.52 -2.20 0.70
CA TYR A 37 -3.52 -0.75 0.62
C TYR A 37 -4.82 -0.15 1.16
N LYS A 38 -5.93 -0.88 1.04
CA LYS A 38 -7.15 -0.45 1.70
C LYS A 38 -6.97 -0.41 3.20
N LEU A 39 -6.29 -1.42 3.74
CA LEU A 39 -6.01 -1.47 5.16
C LEU A 39 -5.04 -0.36 5.59
N PHE A 40 -4.06 -0.06 4.75
CA PHE A 40 -3.13 1.02 5.04
C PHE A 40 -3.87 2.37 5.09
N LEU A 41 -4.80 2.58 4.18
CA LEU A 41 -5.58 3.81 4.18
C LEU A 41 -6.47 3.89 5.43
N SER A 42 -7.02 2.76 5.86
CA SER A 42 -7.78 2.72 7.12
C SER A 42 -6.89 3.06 8.30
N PHE A 43 -5.67 2.55 8.32
CA PHE A 43 -4.71 2.86 9.36
C PHE A 43 -4.41 4.36 9.40
N MET A 44 -4.18 4.95 8.24
CA MET A 44 -3.88 6.38 8.18
C MET A 44 -5.05 7.19 8.70
N LYS A 45 -6.26 6.78 8.38
CA LYS A 45 -7.44 7.48 8.86
C LYS A 45 -7.62 7.32 10.37
N ASP A 46 -7.50 6.10 10.87
CA ASP A 46 -7.81 5.81 12.27
C ASP A 46 -6.71 6.24 13.22
N VAL A 47 -5.47 6.00 12.84
CA VAL A 47 -4.33 6.24 13.74
C VAL A 47 -3.67 7.59 13.47
N ARG A 48 -3.45 7.91 12.20
CA ARG A 48 -2.78 9.16 11.85
C ARG A 48 -3.76 10.30 11.59
N LYS A 49 -5.06 10.02 11.63
CA LYS A 49 -6.10 11.03 11.43
C LYS A 49 -5.96 11.73 10.09
N THR A 50 -5.51 10.99 9.09
CA THR A 50 -5.32 11.51 7.75
C THR A 50 -6.44 11.00 6.85
N ASP A 51 -7.12 11.93 6.18
CA ASP A 51 -8.17 11.57 5.23
C ASP A 51 -7.55 10.72 4.11
N PRO A 52 -8.19 9.58 3.75
CA PRO A 52 -7.63 8.73 2.69
C PRO A 52 -7.34 9.48 1.39
N ASN A 53 -8.11 10.51 1.09
CA ASN A 53 -7.87 11.30 -0.12
C ASN A 53 -6.66 12.20 0.01
N LYS A 54 -6.17 12.39 1.22
CA LYS A 54 -5.01 13.25 1.46
C LYS A 54 -3.74 12.48 1.74
N VAL A 55 -3.82 11.16 1.74
CA VAL A 55 -2.62 10.35 1.89
C VAL A 55 -1.74 10.55 0.66
N SER A 56 -0.47 10.83 0.88
CA SER A 56 0.46 11.09 -0.21
C SER A 56 1.57 10.04 -0.20
N LEU A 57 2.38 10.08 -1.25
CA LEU A 57 3.53 9.17 -1.32
C LEU A 57 4.51 9.42 -0.18
N ASN A 58 4.54 10.64 0.32
CA ASN A 58 5.42 10.98 1.44
C ASN A 58 5.03 10.25 2.73
N ASP A 59 3.81 9.73 2.79
CA ASP A 59 3.36 8.99 3.96
C ASP A 59 3.87 7.55 3.98
N LEU A 60 4.47 7.10 2.88
CA LEU A 60 5.03 5.75 2.80
C LEU A 60 6.44 5.73 3.36
N THR A 61 6.56 5.99 4.64
CA THR A 61 7.85 5.95 5.32
C THR A 61 8.02 4.63 6.02
N ARG A 62 9.27 4.30 6.34
CA ARG A 62 9.55 3.10 7.12
C ARG A 62 8.78 3.12 8.44
N GLU A 63 8.74 4.28 9.07
CA GLU A 63 8.04 4.41 10.35
C GLU A 63 6.55 4.11 10.20
N ASN A 64 5.92 4.69 9.18
CA ASN A 64 4.49 4.45 8.98
C ASN A 64 4.20 3.01 8.60
N VAL A 65 5.06 2.40 7.80
CA VAL A 65 4.88 1.01 7.43
C VAL A 65 4.99 0.11 8.67
N ASN A 66 5.99 0.35 9.51
CA ASN A 66 6.15 -0.44 10.72
C ASN A 66 4.97 -0.25 11.68
N CYS A 67 4.51 0.98 11.83
CA CYS A 67 3.35 1.24 12.68
C CYS A 67 2.10 0.57 12.13
N PHE A 68 1.95 0.58 10.82
CA PHE A 68 0.83 -0.08 10.17
C PHE A 68 0.84 -1.59 10.45
N LEU A 69 2.00 -2.21 10.32
CA LEU A 69 2.10 -3.66 10.57
C LEU A 69 1.81 -3.99 12.03
N ASN A 70 2.31 -3.17 12.95
CA ASN A 70 2.03 -3.37 14.37
C ASN A 70 0.55 -3.17 14.67
N TRP A 71 -0.06 -2.18 14.04
CA TRP A 71 -1.48 -1.93 14.19
C TRP A 71 -2.29 -3.13 13.74
N MET A 72 -1.89 -3.74 12.62
CA MET A 72 -2.60 -4.91 12.13
C MET A 72 -2.49 -6.08 13.08
N GLU A 73 -1.31 -6.30 13.64
CA GLU A 73 -1.13 -7.40 14.60
C GLU A 73 -1.97 -7.18 15.87
N ASN A 74 -1.98 -5.97 16.36
CA ASN A 74 -2.62 -5.67 17.64
C ASN A 74 -4.12 -5.47 17.51
N GLU A 75 -4.55 -4.72 16.52
CA GLU A 75 -5.95 -4.37 16.39
C GLU A 75 -6.74 -5.35 15.55
N ARG A 76 -6.10 -5.97 14.58
CA ARG A 76 -6.78 -6.87 13.67
C ARG A 76 -6.39 -8.32 13.87
N LYS A 77 -5.51 -8.61 14.82
CA LYS A 77 -5.11 -9.98 15.14
C LYS A 77 -4.56 -10.72 13.94
N THR A 78 -3.80 -10.02 13.11
CA THR A 78 -3.24 -10.58 11.89
C THR A 78 -2.16 -11.60 12.22
N SER A 79 -2.18 -12.73 11.54
CA SER A 79 -1.16 -13.77 11.73
C SER A 79 0.19 -13.30 11.19
N ILE A 80 1.24 -14.00 11.60
CA ILE A 80 2.59 -13.69 11.12
C ILE A 80 2.66 -13.85 9.61
N THR A 81 2.04 -14.91 9.08
CA THR A 81 2.05 -15.13 7.64
C THR A 81 1.38 -13.96 6.91
N SER A 82 0.22 -13.54 7.38
CA SER A 82 -0.48 -12.42 6.75
C SER A 82 0.32 -11.14 6.89
N ARG A 83 0.98 -10.93 8.04
CA ARG A 83 1.83 -9.75 8.23
C ARG A 83 2.94 -9.73 7.19
N ASN A 84 3.56 -10.86 6.94
CA ASN A 84 4.64 -10.93 5.96
C ASN A 84 4.15 -10.67 4.55
N VAL A 85 2.96 -11.14 4.20
CA VAL A 85 2.36 -10.85 2.90
C VAL A 85 2.13 -9.34 2.75
N ARG A 86 1.62 -8.71 3.79
CA ARG A 86 1.38 -7.26 3.75
C ARG A 86 2.68 -6.49 3.63
N LEU A 87 3.72 -6.92 4.35
CA LEU A 87 5.03 -6.29 4.25
C LEU A 87 5.58 -6.40 2.84
N SER A 88 5.46 -7.57 2.24
CA SER A 88 5.93 -7.77 0.87
C SER A 88 5.19 -6.86 -0.10
N ALA A 89 3.88 -6.69 0.09
CA ALA A 89 3.10 -5.81 -0.77
C ALA A 89 3.58 -4.36 -0.65
N MET A 90 3.84 -3.91 0.57
CA MET A 90 4.31 -2.54 0.77
C MET A 90 5.68 -2.33 0.15
N HIS A 91 6.60 -3.27 0.33
CA HIS A 91 7.92 -3.16 -0.27
C HIS A 91 7.86 -3.14 -1.79
N SER A 92 7.01 -3.97 -2.35
CA SER A 92 6.87 -4.06 -3.80
C SER A 92 6.40 -2.74 -4.39
N PHE A 93 5.43 -2.11 -3.74
CA PHE A 93 4.92 -0.83 -4.22
C PHE A 93 5.95 0.28 -4.07
N VAL A 94 6.64 0.32 -2.94
CA VAL A 94 7.69 1.33 -2.74
C VAL A 94 8.78 1.19 -3.79
N LYS A 95 9.18 -0.03 -4.08
CA LYS A 95 10.19 -0.27 -5.10
C LYS A 95 9.72 0.19 -6.47
N TYR A 96 8.46 -0.07 -6.79
CA TYR A 96 7.86 0.38 -8.04
C TYR A 96 7.92 1.90 -8.14
N LEU A 97 7.60 2.59 -7.04
CA LEU A 97 7.63 4.05 -7.05
C LEU A 97 9.02 4.60 -7.28
N GLN A 98 10.04 3.93 -6.77
CA GLN A 98 11.41 4.37 -6.96
C GLN A 98 11.80 4.30 -8.43
N VAL A 99 11.28 3.33 -9.15
CA VAL A 99 11.57 3.19 -10.57
C VAL A 99 10.79 4.22 -11.40
N GLU A 100 9.51 4.42 -11.04
CA GLU A 100 8.66 5.34 -11.79
C GLU A 100 9.01 6.79 -11.53
N ASP A 101 9.49 7.08 -10.37
CA ASP A 101 9.82 8.44 -9.97
C ASP A 101 11.27 8.75 -10.31
#